data_c65b5231cf15078312dc733f0ba448a0
#
_entry.id   c65b5231cf15078312dc733f0ba448a0
#
_cell.length_a   1.000
_cell.length_b   1.000
_cell.length_c   1.000
_cell.angle_alpha   90.00
_cell.angle_beta   90.00
_cell.angle_gamma   90.00
#
_symmetry.space_group_name_H-M   'P 1'
#
loop_
_entity.id
_entity.type
_entity.pdbx_description
1 polymer ?
#
loop_
_entity_poly.entity_id
_entity_poly.type
_entity_poly.pdbx_seq_one_letter_code
_entity_poly.pdbx_strand_id
1 'polypeptide(L)'
;MKYIVLYNPHAGDGWNDEKRSAAEKSIGGECSFCDMTKTDYASLFGKMTDGERLVLIGGDGTLNRFINDTKNLKLPEHILYLAGGSGNDFLHDICGSQTSDKPIDVDKYIKNLPTVTVNGKEELFLNGIGYGIDGYCCRVGDEIKEKAQKKPNYTAIAIKG
;
A
#
# COMPACT_ATOMS: atom_id res chain seq x y z
N MET A 1 15.75 -15.72 7.93
CA MET A 1 14.32 -15.49 7.79
C MET A 1 14.05 -15.11 6.35
N LYS A 2 13.01 -15.64 5.76
CA LYS A 2 12.63 -15.36 4.37
C LYS A 2 11.50 -14.36 4.33
N TYR A 3 11.53 -13.48 3.35
CA TYR A 3 10.54 -12.44 3.14
C TYR A 3 9.95 -12.53 1.74
N ILE A 4 8.62 -12.57 1.66
CA ILE A 4 7.88 -12.39 0.42
C ILE A 4 7.53 -10.91 0.35
N VAL A 5 8.08 -10.23 -0.64
CA VAL A 5 7.99 -8.78 -0.78
C VAL A 5 7.02 -8.43 -1.91
N LEU A 6 5.86 -7.92 -1.53
CA LEU A 6 4.86 -7.40 -2.46
C LEU A 6 5.17 -5.93 -2.77
N TYR A 7 5.37 -5.62 -4.02
CA TYR A 7 5.59 -4.24 -4.48
C TYR A 7 4.56 -3.83 -5.53
N ASN A 8 4.22 -2.56 -5.53
CA ASN A 8 3.36 -1.99 -6.58
C ASN A 8 4.25 -1.32 -7.64
N PRO A 9 4.31 -1.85 -8.88
CA PRO A 9 5.14 -1.28 -9.94
C PRO A 9 4.72 0.12 -10.37
N HIS A 10 3.48 0.52 -10.04
CA HIS A 10 2.91 1.83 -10.39
C HIS A 10 2.95 2.84 -9.23
N ALA A 11 3.50 2.47 -8.06
CA ALA A 11 3.58 3.37 -6.93
C ALA A 11 4.70 4.41 -7.09
N GLY A 12 4.39 5.66 -6.81
CA GLY A 12 5.36 6.77 -6.88
C GLY A 12 5.94 6.94 -8.28
N ASP A 13 7.27 6.86 -8.39
CA ASP A 13 8.01 6.98 -9.65
C ASP A 13 8.29 5.61 -10.30
N GLY A 14 7.50 4.59 -9.94
CA GLY A 14 7.63 3.22 -10.41
C GLY A 14 8.63 2.39 -9.59
N TRP A 15 8.80 1.13 -9.98
CA TRP A 15 9.71 0.18 -9.34
C TRP A 15 10.94 -0.04 -10.23
N ASN A 16 12.13 -0.04 -9.64
CA ASN A 16 13.40 -0.23 -10.33
C ASN A 16 14.42 -0.97 -9.44
N ASP A 17 15.59 -1.28 -9.99
CA ASP A 17 16.64 -2.04 -9.29
C ASP A 17 17.24 -1.28 -8.09
N GLU A 18 17.28 0.05 -8.13
CA GLU A 18 17.75 0.88 -7.03
C GLU A 18 16.81 0.75 -5.82
N LYS A 19 15.49 0.87 -6.04
CA LYS A 19 14.47 0.68 -5.01
C LYS A 19 14.46 -0.74 -4.46
N ARG A 20 14.67 -1.73 -5.33
CA ARG A 20 14.82 -3.12 -4.93
C ARG A 20 15.99 -3.31 -3.98
N SER A 21 17.16 -2.82 -4.36
CA SER A 21 18.38 -2.92 -3.53
C SER A 21 18.24 -2.21 -2.19
N ALA A 22 17.60 -1.03 -2.18
CA ALA A 22 17.29 -0.30 -0.95
C ALA A 22 16.34 -1.09 -0.04
N ALA A 23 15.31 -1.72 -0.60
CA ALA A 23 14.36 -2.55 0.15
C ALA A 23 15.05 -3.79 0.74
N GLU A 24 15.87 -4.51 -0.03
CA GLU A 24 16.64 -5.66 0.44
C GLU A 24 17.53 -5.28 1.65
N LYS A 25 18.17 -4.12 1.56
CA LYS A 25 19.02 -3.59 2.64
C LYS A 25 18.22 -3.23 3.89
N SER A 26 17.04 -2.63 3.73
CA SER A 26 16.15 -2.26 4.85
C SER A 26 15.54 -3.48 5.53
N ILE A 27 15.18 -4.51 4.76
CA ILE A 27 14.57 -5.75 5.26
C ILE A 27 15.62 -6.63 5.96
N GLY A 28 16.82 -6.73 5.41
CA GLY A 28 17.93 -7.44 6.03
C GLY A 28 17.79 -8.96 6.08
N GLY A 29 17.21 -9.57 5.03
CA GLY A 29 17.03 -11.02 4.91
C GLY A 29 16.88 -11.48 3.46
N GLU A 30 16.59 -12.76 3.27
CA GLU A 30 16.34 -13.35 1.95
C GLU A 30 14.99 -12.85 1.41
N CYS A 31 14.97 -12.11 0.31
CA CYS A 31 13.79 -11.47 -0.26
C CYS A 31 13.38 -12.10 -1.60
N SER A 32 12.10 -12.48 -1.71
CA SER A 32 11.45 -12.88 -2.95
C SER A 32 10.44 -11.82 -3.35
N PHE A 33 10.68 -11.12 -4.46
CA PHE A 33 9.85 -10.00 -4.90
C PHE A 33 8.72 -10.44 -5.82
N CYS A 34 7.51 -10.02 -5.51
CA CYS A 34 6.28 -10.31 -6.26
C CYS A 34 5.57 -9.00 -6.63
N ASP A 35 5.25 -8.86 -7.91
CA ASP A 35 4.41 -7.78 -8.42
C ASP A 35 2.97 -7.97 -7.94
N MET A 36 2.49 -7.09 -7.06
CA MET A 36 1.15 -7.19 -6.47
C MET A 36 0.02 -7.09 -7.51
N THR A 37 0.28 -6.51 -8.67
CA THR A 37 -0.73 -6.39 -9.74
C THR A 37 -0.97 -7.69 -10.50
N LYS A 38 -0.08 -8.67 -10.35
CA LYS A 38 -0.10 -9.97 -10.99
C LYS A 38 -0.21 -11.13 -10.00
N THR A 39 -0.23 -10.84 -8.70
CA THR A 39 -0.20 -11.83 -7.64
C THR A 39 -1.60 -12.39 -7.38
N ASP A 40 -1.73 -13.71 -7.44
CA ASP A 40 -2.86 -14.42 -6.85
C ASP A 40 -2.61 -14.59 -5.35
N TYR A 41 -3.26 -13.75 -4.54
CA TYR A 41 -3.08 -13.72 -3.09
C TYR A 41 -3.52 -15.02 -2.42
N ALA A 42 -4.61 -15.66 -2.88
CA ALA A 42 -5.08 -16.90 -2.29
C ALA A 42 -4.04 -18.03 -2.45
N SER A 43 -3.49 -18.15 -3.66
CA SER A 43 -2.40 -19.11 -3.94
C SER A 43 -1.12 -18.76 -3.18
N LEU A 44 -0.77 -17.46 -3.09
CA LEU A 44 0.41 -17.01 -2.37
C LEU A 44 0.32 -17.36 -0.89
N PHE A 45 -0.76 -16.96 -0.22
CA PHE A 45 -0.95 -17.16 1.22
C PHE A 45 -1.07 -18.66 1.57
N GLY A 46 -1.71 -19.45 0.70
CA GLY A 46 -1.81 -20.90 0.89
C GLY A 46 -0.48 -21.67 0.77
N LYS A 47 0.54 -21.06 0.18
CA LYS A 47 1.89 -21.64 0.05
C LYS A 47 2.89 -21.11 1.05
N MET A 48 2.58 -20.00 1.75
CA MET A 48 3.47 -19.44 2.76
C MET A 48 3.65 -20.41 3.93
N THR A 49 4.86 -20.46 4.43
CA THR A 49 5.25 -21.27 5.57
C THR A 49 5.49 -20.40 6.81
N ASP A 50 5.48 -20.98 8.00
CA ASP A 50 5.70 -20.27 9.28
C ASP A 50 7.06 -19.55 9.38
N GLY A 51 8.02 -19.96 8.53
CA GLY A 51 9.35 -19.33 8.43
C GLY A 51 9.39 -18.10 7.51
N GLU A 52 8.29 -17.75 6.86
CA GLU A 52 8.20 -16.67 5.90
C GLU A 52 7.35 -15.51 6.44
N ARG A 53 7.70 -14.30 6.06
CA ARG A 53 6.95 -13.08 6.42
C ARG A 53 6.60 -12.30 5.16
N LEU A 54 5.42 -11.71 5.18
CA LEU A 54 4.98 -10.82 4.11
C LEU A 54 5.47 -9.40 4.38
N VAL A 55 6.06 -8.77 3.38
CA VAL A 55 6.43 -7.34 3.40
C VAL A 55 5.70 -6.63 2.28
N LEU A 56 4.94 -5.60 2.61
CA LEU A 56 4.31 -4.72 1.65
C LEU A 56 5.16 -3.47 1.46
N ILE A 57 5.47 -3.13 0.21
CA ILE A 57 6.20 -1.91 -0.12
C ILE A 57 5.33 -0.99 -0.97
N GLY A 58 5.12 0.23 -0.49
CA GLY A 58 4.35 1.25 -1.21
C GLY A 58 3.89 2.39 -0.32
N GLY A 59 3.00 3.22 -0.83
CA GLY A 59 2.30 4.26 -0.07
C GLY A 59 0.92 3.82 0.40
N ASP A 60 0.14 4.74 0.97
CA ASP A 60 -1.21 4.49 1.49
C ASP A 60 -2.15 3.87 0.46
N GLY A 61 -2.09 4.31 -0.80
CA GLY A 61 -2.87 3.72 -1.89
C GLY A 61 -2.51 2.25 -2.19
N THR A 62 -1.24 1.85 -2.02
CA THR A 62 -0.80 0.46 -2.17
C THR A 62 -1.35 -0.40 -1.04
N LEU A 63 -1.28 0.09 0.19
CA LEU A 63 -1.81 -0.59 1.36
C LEU A 63 -3.34 -0.70 1.28
N ASN A 64 -4.02 0.39 0.89
CA ASN A 64 -5.48 0.40 0.72
C ASN A 64 -5.94 -0.60 -0.36
N ARG A 65 -5.22 -0.70 -1.47
CA ARG A 65 -5.47 -1.73 -2.48
C ARG A 65 -5.30 -3.14 -1.92
N PHE A 66 -4.19 -3.40 -1.23
CA PHE A 66 -3.91 -4.69 -0.63
C PHE A 66 -5.03 -5.17 0.30
N ILE A 67 -5.49 -4.32 1.23
CA ILE A 67 -6.56 -4.70 2.17
C ILE A 67 -7.88 -5.01 1.47
N ASN A 68 -8.21 -4.30 0.39
CA ASN A 68 -9.42 -4.55 -0.38
C ASN A 68 -9.33 -5.79 -1.28
N ASP A 69 -8.19 -6.02 -1.91
CA ASP A 69 -7.95 -7.21 -2.73
C ASP A 69 -7.92 -8.50 -1.87
N THR A 70 -7.58 -8.38 -0.59
CA THR A 70 -7.46 -9.51 0.33
C THR A 70 -8.55 -9.61 1.41
N LYS A 71 -9.55 -8.75 1.39
CA LYS A 71 -10.58 -8.63 2.45
C LYS A 71 -11.35 -9.92 2.77
N ASN A 72 -11.45 -10.82 1.81
CA ASN A 72 -12.14 -12.11 1.96
C ASN A 72 -11.17 -13.29 2.18
N LEU A 73 -9.88 -13.02 2.37
CA LEU A 73 -8.85 -14.04 2.56
C LEU A 73 -8.39 -14.07 4.02
N LYS A 74 -7.94 -15.25 4.46
CA LYS A 74 -7.20 -15.34 5.72
C LYS A 74 -5.80 -14.77 5.48
N LEU A 75 -5.52 -13.64 6.10
CA LEU A 75 -4.21 -13.01 6.01
C LEU A 75 -3.14 -13.85 6.73
N PRO A 76 -1.90 -13.85 6.22
CA PRO A 76 -0.77 -14.43 6.94
C PRO A 76 -0.50 -13.68 8.25
N GLU A 77 0.22 -14.32 9.16
CA GLU A 77 0.70 -13.66 10.38
C GLU A 77 1.91 -12.77 10.07
N HIS A 78 2.04 -11.69 10.84
CA HIS A 78 3.16 -10.75 10.74
C HIS A 78 3.33 -10.12 9.34
N ILE A 79 2.34 -9.33 8.96
CA ILE A 79 2.44 -8.49 7.76
C ILE A 79 3.25 -7.24 8.12
N LEU A 80 4.35 -7.08 7.44
CA LEU A 80 5.25 -5.94 7.58
C LEU A 80 4.98 -4.92 6.48
N TYR A 81 5.11 -3.64 6.80
CA TYR A 81 4.95 -2.54 5.85
C TYR A 81 6.22 -1.70 5.81
N LEU A 82 6.75 -1.49 4.61
CA LEU A 82 7.86 -0.58 4.33
C LEU A 82 7.33 0.56 3.47
N ALA A 83 7.30 1.75 4.03
CA ALA A 83 6.80 2.93 3.34
C ALA A 83 7.67 3.30 2.13
N GLY A 84 7.04 3.44 0.98
CA GLY A 84 7.67 3.84 -0.29
C GLY A 84 6.87 4.92 -1.01
N GLY A 85 5.88 5.51 -0.35
CA GLY A 85 5.04 6.59 -0.86
C GLY A 85 5.55 7.98 -0.50
N SER A 86 4.89 9.00 -1.03
CA SER A 86 5.22 10.41 -0.76
C SER A 86 4.47 11.00 0.45
N GLY A 87 3.31 10.45 0.81
CA GLY A 87 2.52 10.89 1.98
C GLY A 87 2.80 10.00 3.19
N ASN A 88 2.44 8.72 3.09
CA ASN A 88 2.54 7.73 4.17
C ASN A 88 1.76 8.14 5.43
N ASP A 89 0.55 8.68 5.24
CA ASP A 89 -0.29 9.19 6.33
C ASP A 89 -0.61 8.08 7.34
N PHE A 90 -0.92 6.87 6.88
CA PHE A 90 -1.12 5.72 7.73
C PHE A 90 0.09 5.43 8.64
N LEU A 91 1.31 5.52 8.09
CA LEU A 91 2.53 5.30 8.87
C LEU A 91 2.73 6.40 9.92
N HIS A 92 2.44 7.65 9.57
CA HIS A 92 2.50 8.78 10.50
C HIS A 92 1.49 8.62 11.64
N ASP A 93 0.30 8.10 11.36
CA ASP A 93 -0.72 7.86 12.38
C ASP A 93 -0.30 6.79 13.40
N ILE A 94 0.37 5.73 12.95
CA ILE A 94 0.76 4.62 13.84
C ILE A 94 2.12 4.79 14.53
N CYS A 95 3.03 5.56 13.95
CA CYS A 95 4.40 5.76 14.45
C CYS A 95 4.69 7.19 14.93
N GLY A 96 3.75 8.11 14.76
CA GLY A 96 3.99 9.52 14.95
C GLY A 96 4.95 10.08 13.88
N SER A 97 5.68 11.14 14.22
CA SER A 97 6.63 11.78 13.30
C SER A 97 7.92 11.00 13.03
N GLN A 98 8.08 9.83 13.64
CA GLN A 98 9.25 8.97 13.40
C GLN A 98 8.99 8.02 12.24
N THR A 99 9.41 8.39 11.05
CA THR A 99 9.48 7.47 9.91
C THR A 99 10.60 6.46 10.14
N SER A 100 10.30 5.18 9.96
CA SER A 100 11.29 4.11 10.04
C SER A 100 11.76 3.71 8.66
N ASP A 101 13.07 3.61 8.48
CA ASP A 101 13.67 3.03 7.27
C ASP A 101 13.58 1.48 7.28
N LYS A 102 12.99 0.90 8.33
CA LYS A 102 12.80 -0.55 8.48
C LYS A 102 11.32 -0.90 8.38
N PRO A 103 11.00 -2.11 7.90
CA PRO A 103 9.62 -2.59 7.88
C PRO A 103 9.00 -2.63 9.29
N ILE A 104 7.74 -2.23 9.39
CA ILE A 104 6.97 -2.15 10.63
C ILE A 104 5.86 -3.19 10.58
N ASP A 105 5.62 -3.89 11.68
CA ASP A 105 4.49 -4.81 11.82
C ASP A 105 3.18 -4.02 11.87
N VAL A 106 2.30 -4.28 10.90
CA VAL A 106 1.01 -3.58 10.75
C VAL A 106 -0.20 -4.46 11.02
N ASP A 107 0.00 -5.70 11.43
CA ASP A 107 -1.05 -6.70 11.65
C ASP A 107 -2.25 -6.17 12.46
N LYS A 108 -1.98 -5.60 13.62
CA LYS A 108 -3.01 -5.11 14.53
C LYS A 108 -3.83 -3.93 13.97
N TYR A 109 -3.29 -3.24 12.97
CA TYR A 109 -3.91 -2.06 12.39
C TYR A 109 -4.76 -2.37 11.16
N ILE A 110 -4.49 -3.49 10.47
CA ILE A 110 -5.17 -3.83 9.21
C ILE A 110 -6.22 -4.95 9.34
N LYS A 111 -6.32 -5.60 10.51
CA LYS A 111 -7.25 -6.73 10.73
C LYS A 111 -8.69 -6.29 11.03
N ASN A 112 -8.91 -5.10 11.57
CA ASN A 112 -10.23 -4.60 11.98
C ASN A 112 -10.45 -3.19 11.44
N LEU A 113 -10.47 -3.06 10.13
CA LEU A 113 -10.66 -1.78 9.45
C LEU A 113 -12.14 -1.43 9.31
N PRO A 114 -12.49 -0.15 9.35
CA PRO A 114 -13.83 0.31 9.05
C PRO A 114 -14.16 0.09 7.57
N THR A 115 -15.47 -0.02 7.29
CA THR A 115 -16.00 -0.18 5.94
C THR A 115 -16.83 1.01 5.53
N VAL A 116 -16.91 1.26 4.24
CA VAL A 116 -17.82 2.19 3.61
C VAL A 116 -18.57 1.49 2.50
N THR A 117 -19.88 1.75 2.39
CA THR A 117 -20.69 1.23 1.28
C THR A 117 -21.09 2.37 0.36
N VAL A 118 -20.62 2.31 -0.88
CA VAL A 118 -20.96 3.28 -1.94
C VAL A 118 -21.56 2.54 -3.13
N ASN A 119 -22.77 2.90 -3.53
CA ASN A 119 -23.47 2.27 -4.65
C ASN A 119 -23.59 0.73 -4.51
N GLY A 120 -23.78 0.25 -3.28
CA GLY A 120 -23.89 -1.18 -2.98
C GLY A 120 -22.57 -1.94 -2.93
N LYS A 121 -21.44 -1.28 -3.16
CA LYS A 121 -20.11 -1.88 -3.03
C LYS A 121 -19.50 -1.48 -1.70
N GLU A 122 -19.14 -2.47 -0.90
CA GLU A 122 -18.45 -2.30 0.38
C GLU A 122 -16.95 -2.35 0.19
N GLU A 123 -16.24 -1.37 0.76
CA GLU A 123 -14.79 -1.29 0.74
C GLU A 123 -14.24 -0.94 2.12
N LEU A 124 -13.07 -1.49 2.44
CA LEU A 124 -12.28 -1.14 3.61
C LEU A 124 -11.52 0.16 3.34
N PHE A 125 -11.28 0.95 4.38
CA PHE A 125 -10.42 2.12 4.27
C PHE A 125 -9.49 2.27 5.49
N LEU A 126 -8.34 2.88 5.28
CA LEU A 126 -7.28 3.06 6.28
C LEU A 126 -7.40 4.38 7.03
N ASN A 127 -7.34 5.49 6.30
CA ASN A 127 -7.19 6.81 6.90
C ASN A 127 -8.51 7.56 6.94
N GLY A 128 -9.09 7.88 5.79
CA GLY A 128 -10.31 8.66 5.71
C GLY A 128 -11.01 8.54 4.36
N ILE A 129 -12.23 9.07 4.31
CA ILE A 129 -13.05 9.13 3.11
C ILE A 129 -13.30 10.59 2.79
N GLY A 130 -12.84 11.03 1.62
CA GLY A 130 -13.05 12.39 1.13
C GLY A 130 -14.36 12.53 0.36
N TYR A 131 -15.11 13.57 0.66
CA TYR A 131 -16.32 13.97 -0.09
C TYR A 131 -16.15 15.37 -0.67
N GLY A 132 -16.98 15.72 -1.64
CA GLY A 132 -16.96 17.05 -2.25
C GLY A 132 -15.62 17.33 -2.92
N ILE A 133 -14.95 18.41 -2.53
CA ILE A 133 -13.69 18.84 -3.14
C ILE A 133 -12.56 17.83 -2.97
N ASP A 134 -12.49 17.14 -1.83
CA ASP A 134 -11.47 16.12 -1.58
C ASP A 134 -11.65 14.92 -2.52
N GLY A 135 -12.88 14.40 -2.65
CA GLY A 135 -13.19 13.33 -3.59
C GLY A 135 -12.95 13.73 -5.04
N TYR A 136 -13.27 14.98 -5.38
CA TYR A 136 -12.98 15.54 -6.70
C TYR A 136 -11.47 15.58 -6.98
N CYS A 137 -10.67 16.09 -6.04
CA CYS A 137 -9.23 16.16 -6.18
C CYS A 137 -8.59 14.78 -6.32
N CYS A 138 -9.03 13.79 -5.54
CA CYS A 138 -8.55 12.42 -5.66
C CYS A 138 -8.86 11.83 -7.04
N ARG A 139 -10.11 11.93 -7.50
CA ARG A 139 -10.53 11.44 -8.82
C ARG A 139 -9.73 12.05 -9.97
N VAL A 140 -9.62 13.39 -9.99
CA VAL A 140 -8.86 14.08 -11.04
C VAL A 140 -7.37 13.78 -10.95
N GLY A 141 -6.84 13.64 -9.72
CA GLY A 141 -5.45 13.24 -9.51
C GLY A 141 -5.15 11.84 -10.07
N ASP A 142 -6.04 10.90 -9.90
CA ASP A 142 -5.88 9.54 -10.43
C ASP A 142 -5.99 9.52 -11.96
N GLU A 143 -6.94 10.28 -12.55
CA GLU A 143 -7.03 10.45 -14.01
C GLU A 143 -5.74 11.04 -14.61
N ILE A 144 -5.10 11.99 -13.91
CA ILE A 144 -3.83 12.59 -14.35
C ILE A 144 -2.70 11.57 -14.30
N LYS A 145 -2.63 10.75 -13.22
CA LYS A 145 -1.63 9.68 -13.09
C LYS A 145 -1.77 8.66 -14.23
N GLU A 146 -2.99 8.21 -14.50
CA GLU A 146 -3.26 7.21 -15.52
C GLU A 146 -2.93 7.72 -16.95
N LYS A 147 -3.35 8.96 -17.28
CA LYS A 147 -3.21 9.51 -18.64
C LYS A 147 -1.84 10.09 -18.93
N ALA A 148 -1.22 10.74 -17.96
CA ALA A 148 -0.01 11.54 -18.19
C ALA A 148 1.24 10.99 -17.50
N GLN A 149 1.14 9.95 -16.67
CA GLN A 149 2.22 9.41 -15.85
C GLN A 149 2.97 10.49 -15.04
N LYS A 150 2.28 11.57 -14.67
CA LYS A 150 2.83 12.69 -13.93
C LYS A 150 2.23 12.77 -12.54
N LYS A 151 3.01 13.27 -11.59
CA LYS A 151 2.49 13.57 -10.24
C LYS A 151 1.44 14.67 -10.33
N PRO A 152 0.22 14.48 -9.81
CA PRO A 152 -0.81 15.51 -9.80
C PRO A 152 -0.44 16.63 -8.83
N ASN A 153 -0.75 17.87 -9.19
CA ASN A 153 -0.70 19.00 -8.26
C ASN A 153 -2.10 19.20 -7.66
N TYR A 154 -2.36 18.63 -6.51
CA TYR A 154 -3.67 18.66 -5.86
C TYR A 154 -4.14 20.08 -5.53
N THR A 155 -3.24 20.99 -5.16
CA THR A 155 -3.58 22.40 -4.94
C THR A 155 -4.11 23.05 -6.22
N ALA A 156 -3.46 22.81 -7.34
CA ALA A 156 -3.94 23.36 -8.63
C ALA A 156 -5.26 22.73 -9.09
N ILE A 157 -5.53 21.48 -8.75
CA ILE A 157 -6.80 20.79 -9.02
C ILE A 157 -7.91 21.41 -8.15
N ALA A 158 -7.67 21.61 -6.87
CA ALA A 158 -8.64 22.21 -5.95
C ALA A 158 -9.03 23.64 -6.31
N ILE A 159 -8.10 24.43 -6.86
CA ILE A 159 -8.38 25.82 -7.28
C ILE A 159 -9.21 25.88 -8.58
N LYS A 160 -9.14 24.84 -9.43
CA LYS A 160 -9.82 24.80 -10.74
C LYS A 160 -11.19 24.13 -10.70
N GLY A 161 -11.50 23.39 -9.66
CA GLY A 161 -12.79 22.73 -9.45
C GLY A 161 -13.71 23.54 -8.58
#